data_7188eb8fa67c330d20deda225ccf6e1c
#
_entry.id   7188eb8fa67c330d20deda225ccf6e1c
#
_cell.length_a   1.000
_cell.length_b   1.000
_cell.length_c   1.000
_cell.angle_alpha   90.00
_cell.angle_beta   90.00
_cell.angle_gamma   90.00
#
_symmetry.space_group_name_H-M   'P 1'
#
loop_
_entity.id
_entity.type
_entity.pdbx_description
1 polymer ?
#
loop_
_entity_poly.entity_id
_entity_poly.type
_entity_poly.pdbx_seq_one_letter_code
_entity_poly.pdbx_strand_id
1 'polypeptide(L)'
;MTERRVAVAREAGRRRLRRTVVVVVVVAVAAGLYGLAHLPIVSARHVTVTGAVHTTRAEILAAGGLGVDPPLIDVNTVADAHAIERLPWIKSASVTVSFPSSVRVVVTERRPVAAVALGSGRVALVD
;
A
#
# COMPACT_ATOMS: atom_id res chain seq x y z
N MET A 1 7.88 -39.67 51.11
CA MET A 1 6.95 -38.61 50.66
C MET A 1 7.57 -37.53 49.78
N THR A 2 8.86 -37.61 49.45
CA THR A 2 9.61 -36.58 48.69
C THR A 2 9.60 -36.78 47.18
N GLU A 3 9.41 -38.01 46.68
CA GLU A 3 9.49 -38.30 45.24
C GLU A 3 8.28 -37.79 44.43
N ARG A 4 7.09 -37.75 45.01
CA ARG A 4 5.90 -37.25 44.28
C ARG A 4 5.92 -35.73 44.02
N ARG A 5 6.59 -34.94 44.84
CA ARG A 5 6.70 -33.47 44.63
C ARG A 5 7.64 -33.09 43.50
N VAL A 6 8.65 -33.92 43.22
CA VAL A 6 9.61 -33.69 42.13
C VAL A 6 9.02 -33.97 40.76
N ALA A 7 8.12 -34.98 40.66
CA ALA A 7 7.45 -35.32 39.40
C ALA A 7 6.50 -34.21 38.92
N VAL A 8 5.71 -33.62 39.82
CA VAL A 8 4.74 -32.57 39.49
C VAL A 8 5.43 -31.27 39.05
N ALA A 9 6.58 -30.94 39.64
CA ALA A 9 7.35 -29.75 39.27
C ALA A 9 7.97 -29.89 37.85
N ARG A 10 8.34 -31.11 37.43
CA ARG A 10 8.90 -31.38 36.09
C ARG A 10 7.84 -31.30 35.01
N GLU A 11 6.61 -31.70 35.28
CA GLU A 11 5.51 -31.60 34.30
C GLU A 11 5.03 -30.16 34.09
N ALA A 12 4.95 -29.36 35.14
CA ALA A 12 4.62 -27.95 35.04
C ALA A 12 5.70 -27.16 34.26
N GLY A 13 6.98 -27.50 34.46
CA GLY A 13 8.10 -26.93 33.71
C GLY A 13 8.04 -27.25 32.21
N ARG A 14 7.73 -28.52 31.86
CA ARG A 14 7.62 -28.96 30.45
C ARG A 14 6.46 -28.27 29.73
N ARG A 15 5.32 -28.06 30.39
CA ARG A 15 4.18 -27.36 29.79
C ARG A 15 4.47 -25.87 29.56
N ARG A 16 5.16 -25.22 30.49
CA ARG A 16 5.61 -23.83 30.32
C ARG A 16 6.65 -23.72 29.20
N LEU A 17 7.64 -24.57 29.20
CA LEU A 17 8.67 -24.59 28.15
C LEU A 17 8.03 -24.82 26.76
N ARG A 18 7.11 -25.79 26.63
CA ARG A 18 6.40 -26.05 25.39
C ARG A 18 5.59 -24.84 24.92
N ARG A 19 4.91 -24.14 25.83
CA ARG A 19 4.18 -22.89 25.48
C ARG A 19 5.14 -21.79 25.03
N THR A 20 6.25 -21.59 25.72
CA THR A 20 7.26 -20.61 25.33
C THR A 20 7.86 -20.94 23.96
N VAL A 21 8.19 -22.21 23.71
CA VAL A 21 8.71 -22.63 22.40
C VAL A 21 7.67 -22.40 21.31
N VAL A 22 6.41 -22.72 21.53
CA VAL A 22 5.32 -22.47 20.54
C VAL A 22 5.19 -20.98 20.25
N VAL A 23 5.19 -20.13 21.26
CA VAL A 23 5.12 -18.66 21.08
C VAL A 23 6.32 -18.15 20.30
N VAL A 24 7.53 -18.58 20.65
CA VAL A 24 8.75 -18.19 19.91
C VAL A 24 8.68 -18.62 18.44
N VAL A 25 8.24 -19.84 18.17
CA VAL A 25 8.08 -20.35 16.79
C VAL A 25 7.04 -19.54 16.03
N VAL A 26 5.89 -19.25 16.64
CA VAL A 26 4.84 -18.43 15.99
C VAL A 26 5.35 -17.02 15.68
N VAL A 27 6.05 -16.39 16.61
CA VAL A 27 6.65 -15.07 16.40
C VAL A 27 7.72 -15.12 15.30
N ALA A 28 8.57 -16.14 15.30
CA ALA A 28 9.60 -16.30 14.27
C ALA A 28 9.00 -16.52 12.87
N VAL A 29 7.94 -17.33 12.77
CA VAL A 29 7.21 -17.54 11.51
C VAL A 29 6.54 -16.27 11.05
N ALA A 30 5.86 -15.55 11.94
CA ALA A 30 5.23 -14.27 11.61
C ALA A 30 6.25 -13.22 11.14
N ALA A 31 7.38 -13.10 11.83
CA ALA A 31 8.48 -12.22 11.43
C ALA A 31 9.10 -12.64 10.09
N GLY A 32 9.25 -13.95 9.84
CA GLY A 32 9.72 -14.48 8.57
C GLY A 32 8.78 -14.16 7.41
N LEU A 33 7.48 -14.35 7.58
CA LEU A 33 6.45 -14.02 6.59
C LEU A 33 6.41 -12.52 6.33
N TYR A 34 6.50 -11.70 7.37
CA TYR A 34 6.58 -10.25 7.24
C TYR A 34 7.82 -9.82 6.45
N GLY A 35 9.00 -10.38 6.77
CA GLY A 35 10.22 -10.12 6.02
C GLY A 35 10.14 -10.56 4.56
N LEU A 36 9.50 -11.70 4.28
CA LEU A 36 9.29 -12.20 2.92
C LEU A 36 8.39 -11.27 2.09
N ALA A 37 7.36 -10.70 2.72
CA ALA A 37 6.45 -9.75 2.07
C ALA A 37 7.12 -8.42 1.69
N HIS A 38 8.23 -8.07 2.36
CA HIS A 38 9.01 -6.87 2.08
C HIS A 38 10.25 -7.13 1.19
N LEU A 39 10.39 -8.35 0.66
CA LEU A 39 11.45 -8.60 -0.31
C LEU A 39 11.19 -7.81 -1.61
N PRO A 40 12.24 -7.29 -2.26
CA PRO A 40 12.12 -6.51 -3.50
C PRO A 40 11.51 -7.28 -4.68
N ILE A 41 11.26 -8.59 -4.52
CA ILE A 41 10.56 -9.42 -5.51
C ILE A 41 9.06 -9.07 -5.57
N VAL A 42 8.48 -8.54 -4.48
CA VAL A 42 7.06 -8.16 -4.36
C VAL A 42 6.89 -6.63 -4.43
N SER A 43 7.88 -5.91 -4.93
CA SER A 43 7.78 -4.47 -5.16
C SER A 43 7.21 -4.16 -6.55
N ALA A 44 6.53 -3.03 -6.68
CA ALA A 44 5.96 -2.56 -7.94
C ALA A 44 7.06 -2.13 -8.91
N ARG A 45 7.66 -3.09 -9.61
CA ARG A 45 8.70 -2.81 -10.63
C ARG A 45 8.12 -2.16 -11.90
N HIS A 46 6.84 -2.37 -12.16
CA HIS A 46 6.15 -1.85 -13.33
C HIS A 46 4.92 -1.06 -12.91
N VAL A 47 5.09 0.25 -12.76
CA VAL A 47 3.96 1.15 -12.55
C VAL A 47 3.57 1.77 -13.89
N THR A 48 2.37 1.50 -14.35
CA THR A 48 1.84 2.06 -15.60
C THR A 48 0.77 3.10 -15.28
N VAL A 49 0.93 4.30 -15.83
CA VAL A 49 -0.07 5.38 -15.73
C VAL A 49 -0.67 5.60 -17.12
N THR A 50 -1.99 5.61 -17.22
CA THR A 50 -2.74 5.83 -18.46
C THR A 50 -3.83 6.87 -18.27
N GLY A 51 -4.13 7.63 -19.35
CA GLY A 51 -5.19 8.65 -19.37
C GLY A 51 -4.74 10.05 -18.96
N ALA A 52 -3.50 10.25 -18.57
CA ALA A 52 -2.94 11.56 -18.26
C ALA A 52 -2.52 12.29 -19.54
N VAL A 53 -2.90 13.56 -19.67
CA VAL A 53 -2.55 14.45 -20.79
C VAL A 53 -1.86 15.71 -20.26
N HIS A 54 -2.42 16.33 -19.23
CA HIS A 54 -1.92 17.59 -18.64
C HIS A 54 -1.11 17.34 -17.35
N THR A 55 -1.42 16.26 -16.64
CA THR A 55 -0.73 15.90 -15.39
C THR A 55 0.41 14.94 -15.69
N THR A 56 1.59 15.23 -15.17
CA THR A 56 2.75 14.36 -15.40
C THR A 56 2.63 13.06 -14.61
N ARG A 57 3.24 12.00 -15.15
CA ARG A 57 3.32 10.71 -14.46
C ARG A 57 3.92 10.85 -13.05
N ALA A 58 4.96 11.68 -12.91
CA ALA A 58 5.63 11.87 -11.62
C ALA A 58 4.71 12.50 -10.58
N GLU A 59 3.90 13.49 -10.96
CA GLU A 59 2.90 14.12 -10.08
C GLU A 59 1.83 13.12 -9.63
N ILE A 60 1.32 12.28 -10.53
CA ILE A 60 0.32 11.26 -10.23
C ILE A 60 0.88 10.24 -9.24
N LEU A 61 2.09 9.75 -9.47
CA LEU A 61 2.72 8.78 -8.59
C LEU A 61 3.06 9.39 -7.22
N ALA A 62 3.52 10.64 -7.18
CA ALA A 62 3.79 11.34 -5.94
C ALA A 62 2.51 11.58 -5.13
N ALA A 63 1.42 11.98 -5.78
CA ALA A 63 0.13 12.20 -5.12
C ALA A 63 -0.46 10.90 -4.54
N GLY A 64 -0.33 9.78 -5.26
CA GLY A 64 -0.79 8.47 -4.81
C GLY A 64 0.15 7.75 -3.84
N GLY A 65 1.28 8.36 -3.46
CA GLY A 65 2.27 7.67 -2.61
C GLY A 65 2.95 6.48 -3.30
N LEU A 66 2.81 6.37 -4.62
CA LEU A 66 3.36 5.31 -5.45
C LEU A 66 4.76 5.69 -5.97
N GLY A 67 5.65 6.11 -5.08
CA GLY A 67 7.02 6.51 -5.39
C GLY A 67 7.86 5.42 -6.07
N VAL A 68 9.18 5.50 -5.93
CA VAL A 68 10.08 4.50 -6.55
C VAL A 68 9.91 3.15 -5.86
N ASP A 69 9.51 2.13 -6.64
CA ASP A 69 9.39 0.71 -6.21
C ASP A 69 8.62 0.48 -4.89
N PRO A 70 7.39 0.98 -4.73
CA PRO A 70 6.62 0.76 -3.50
C PRO A 70 6.36 -0.74 -3.30
N PRO A 71 6.47 -1.26 -2.06
CA PRO A 71 6.04 -2.61 -1.76
C PRO A 71 4.55 -2.77 -2.11
N LEU A 72 4.19 -3.81 -2.88
CA LEU A 72 2.79 -4.00 -3.28
C LEU A 72 1.83 -4.20 -2.11
N ILE A 73 2.35 -4.69 -0.98
CA ILE A 73 1.56 -4.89 0.24
C ILE A 73 1.12 -3.57 0.89
N ASP A 74 1.88 -2.49 0.64
CA ASP A 74 1.61 -1.16 1.21
C ASP A 74 0.71 -0.32 0.29
N VAL A 75 0.45 -0.77 -0.95
CA VAL A 75 -0.42 -0.07 -1.90
C VAL A 75 -1.87 -0.18 -1.48
N ASN A 76 -2.45 0.93 -1.04
CA ASN A 76 -3.86 1.03 -0.73
C ASN A 76 -4.63 1.61 -1.93
N THR A 77 -5.15 0.74 -2.78
CA THR A 77 -5.78 1.11 -4.05
C THR A 77 -6.87 2.17 -3.93
N VAL A 78 -7.63 2.17 -2.84
CA VAL A 78 -8.71 3.15 -2.59
C VAL A 78 -8.15 4.47 -2.10
N ALA A 79 -7.28 4.45 -1.09
CA ALA A 79 -6.69 5.67 -0.54
C ALA A 79 -5.79 6.37 -1.56
N ASP A 80 -5.01 5.62 -2.31
CA ASP A 80 -4.11 6.14 -3.34
C ASP A 80 -4.90 6.74 -4.51
N ALA A 81 -6.00 6.11 -4.95
CA ALA A 81 -6.90 6.66 -5.95
C ALA A 81 -7.50 7.99 -5.48
N HIS A 82 -8.04 8.05 -4.26
CA HIS A 82 -8.57 9.30 -3.70
C HIS A 82 -7.51 10.40 -3.54
N ALA A 83 -6.27 10.04 -3.23
CA ALA A 83 -5.18 11.00 -3.17
C ALA A 83 -4.85 11.59 -4.54
N ILE A 84 -4.87 10.77 -5.59
CA ILE A 84 -4.68 11.21 -6.99
C ILE A 84 -5.84 12.11 -7.45
N GLU A 85 -7.08 11.81 -7.07
CA GLU A 85 -8.27 12.61 -7.41
C GLU A 85 -8.25 14.04 -6.82
N ARG A 86 -7.41 14.31 -5.83
CA ARG A 86 -7.21 15.66 -5.29
C ARG A 86 -6.40 16.57 -6.22
N LEU A 87 -5.76 16.01 -7.25
CA LEU A 87 -5.06 16.82 -8.23
C LEU A 87 -6.07 17.62 -9.06
N PRO A 88 -5.80 18.92 -9.34
CA PRO A 88 -6.78 19.84 -9.96
C PRO A 88 -7.31 19.35 -11.31
N TRP A 89 -6.46 18.71 -12.10
CA TRP A 89 -6.80 18.20 -13.43
C TRP A 89 -7.44 16.82 -13.45
N ILE A 90 -7.45 16.11 -12.33
CA ILE A 90 -7.97 14.74 -12.29
C ILE A 90 -9.45 14.75 -11.88
N LYS A 91 -10.28 14.13 -12.70
CA LYS A 91 -11.71 13.91 -12.44
C LYS A 91 -11.94 12.63 -11.65
N SER A 92 -11.27 11.56 -12.05
CA SER A 92 -11.34 10.26 -11.38
C SER A 92 -10.04 9.49 -11.58
N ALA A 93 -9.71 8.65 -10.61
CA ALA A 93 -8.56 7.77 -10.66
C ALA A 93 -8.93 6.36 -10.22
N SER A 94 -8.25 5.36 -10.77
CA SER A 94 -8.37 3.97 -10.38
C SER A 94 -6.97 3.37 -10.27
N VAL A 95 -6.70 2.72 -9.15
CA VAL A 95 -5.44 2.03 -8.89
C VAL A 95 -5.71 0.54 -8.81
N THR A 96 -4.99 -0.26 -9.58
CA THR A 96 -5.12 -1.71 -9.62
C THR A 96 -3.76 -2.35 -9.41
N VAL A 97 -3.69 -3.30 -8.50
CA VAL A 97 -2.49 -4.10 -8.24
C VAL A 97 -2.60 -5.42 -8.98
N SER A 98 -1.54 -5.77 -9.70
CA SER A 98 -1.41 -7.05 -10.39
C SER A 98 -0.12 -7.74 -9.95
N PHE A 99 -0.27 -8.83 -9.20
CA PHE A 99 0.86 -9.62 -8.75
C PHE A 99 1.60 -10.27 -9.92
N PRO A 100 2.94 -10.49 -9.80
CA PRO A 100 3.75 -10.27 -8.60
C PRO A 100 4.33 -8.86 -8.45
N SER A 101 4.31 -7.98 -9.48
CA SER A 101 5.14 -6.77 -9.44
C SER A 101 4.60 -5.58 -10.25
N SER A 102 3.30 -5.51 -10.51
CA SER A 102 2.72 -4.47 -11.36
C SER A 102 1.63 -3.67 -10.66
N VAL A 103 1.65 -2.35 -10.84
CA VAL A 103 0.57 -1.43 -10.47
C VAL A 103 0.12 -0.67 -11.70
N ARG A 104 -1.17 -0.63 -11.93
CA ARG A 104 -1.79 0.15 -13.00
C ARG A 104 -2.61 1.27 -12.40
N VAL A 105 -2.32 2.49 -12.83
CA VAL A 105 -3.07 3.69 -12.49
C VAL A 105 -3.77 4.17 -13.76
N VAL A 106 -5.08 4.24 -13.74
CA VAL A 106 -5.89 4.80 -14.82
C VAL A 106 -6.51 6.08 -14.32
N VAL A 107 -6.24 7.19 -14.99
CA VAL A 107 -6.79 8.50 -14.63
C VAL A 107 -7.67 9.02 -15.77
N THR A 108 -8.71 9.75 -15.40
CA THR A 108 -9.53 10.53 -16.32
C THR A 108 -9.36 11.99 -15.96
N GLU A 109 -8.85 12.78 -16.88
CA GLU A 109 -8.69 14.22 -16.65
C GLU A 109 -10.00 14.99 -16.93
N ARG A 110 -10.13 16.13 -16.25
CA ARG A 110 -11.20 17.09 -16.47
C ARG A 110 -11.03 17.72 -17.84
N ARG A 111 -12.13 17.87 -18.58
CA ARG A 111 -12.15 18.58 -19.86
C ARG A 111 -12.88 19.89 -19.64
N PRO A 112 -12.18 21.02 -19.68
CA PRO A 112 -12.86 22.32 -19.56
C PRO A 112 -13.79 22.49 -20.78
N VAL A 113 -15.06 22.75 -20.53
CA VAL A 113 -16.08 22.98 -21.58
C VAL A 113 -16.34 24.46 -21.82
N ALA A 114 -15.97 25.33 -20.90
CA ALA A 114 -16.13 26.78 -21.04
C ALA A 114 -15.03 27.56 -20.33
N ALA A 115 -14.64 28.69 -20.91
CA ALA A 115 -13.80 29.70 -20.27
C ALA A 115 -14.68 30.91 -19.94
N VAL A 116 -14.87 31.20 -18.67
CA VAL A 116 -15.61 32.39 -18.20
C VAL A 116 -14.61 33.47 -17.88
N ALA A 117 -14.72 34.62 -18.56
CA ALA A 117 -13.94 35.80 -18.22
C ALA A 117 -14.49 36.42 -16.93
N LEU A 118 -13.74 36.24 -15.85
CA LEU A 118 -13.97 36.97 -14.62
C LEU A 118 -13.25 38.31 -14.76
N GLY A 119 -13.94 39.42 -14.86
CA GLY A 119 -13.35 40.75 -15.05
C GLY A 119 -11.94 40.92 -14.48
N SER A 120 -11.17 41.89 -14.86
CA SER A 120 -9.74 42.09 -14.51
C SER A 120 -8.71 41.12 -15.15
N GLY A 121 -8.99 40.56 -16.34
CA GLY A 121 -8.04 39.75 -17.08
C GLY A 121 -7.84 38.31 -16.51
N ARG A 122 -8.71 37.89 -15.60
CA ARG A 122 -8.73 36.52 -15.04
C ARG A 122 -9.75 35.66 -15.78
N VAL A 123 -9.37 34.41 -16.10
CA VAL A 123 -10.23 33.43 -16.76
C VAL A 123 -10.40 32.23 -15.83
N ALA A 124 -11.63 31.83 -15.57
CA ALA A 124 -11.94 30.58 -14.90
C ALA A 124 -12.35 29.54 -15.95
N LEU A 125 -11.76 28.36 -15.87
CA LEU A 125 -12.16 27.20 -16.62
C LEU A 125 -13.25 26.46 -15.85
N VAL A 126 -14.34 26.13 -16.51
CA VAL A 126 -15.48 25.40 -15.93
C VAL A 126 -15.61 24.06 -16.66
N ASP A 127 -15.75 22.98 -15.92
CA ASP A 127 -15.96 21.60 -16.37
C ASP A 127 -17.38 21.07 -16.02
#